data_819a5f5d10c026c531a362401fb0f09e
#
_entry.id   819a5f5d10c026c531a362401fb0f09e
#
_cell.length_a   1.000
_cell.length_b   1.000
_cell.length_c   1.000
_cell.angle_alpha   90.00
_cell.angle_beta   90.00
_cell.angle_gamma   90.00
#
_symmetry.space_group_name_H-M   'P 1'
#
loop_
_entity.id
_entity.type
_entity.pdbx_description
1 polymer ?
#
loop_
_entity_poly.entity_id
_entity_poly.type
_entity_poly.pdbx_seq_one_letter_code
_entity_poly.pdbx_strand_id
1 'polypeptide(L)' 'MTVEELKKRLDEIGVPDDLYSLLIGGFPNEAYCLIKNEDGWEVYYSERGEKSDIQQFASESEACEYMLEELKPYAR' A
#
# COMPACT_ATOMS: atom_id res chain seq x y z
N MET A 1 -11.01 -1.73 7.20
CA MET A 1 -10.05 -0.86 7.90
C MET A 1 -9.80 0.41 7.10
N THR A 2 -9.33 1.46 7.77
CA THR A 2 -8.94 2.70 7.12
C THR A 2 -7.43 2.72 6.90
N VAL A 3 -6.96 3.72 6.13
CA VAL A 3 -5.51 3.89 5.91
C VAL A 3 -4.79 4.14 7.24
N GLU A 4 -5.41 4.87 8.17
CA GLU A 4 -4.83 5.09 9.50
C GLU A 4 -4.67 3.79 10.27
N GLU A 5 -5.68 2.92 10.20
CA GLU A 5 -5.63 1.61 10.84
C GLU A 5 -4.59 0.72 10.18
N LEU A 6 -4.47 0.79 8.86
CA LEU A 6 -3.46 0.04 8.12
C LEU A 6 -2.06 0.44 8.58
N LYS A 7 -1.78 1.74 8.66
CA LYS A 7 -0.48 2.24 9.12
C LYS A 7 -0.15 1.71 10.52
N LYS A 8 -1.13 1.76 11.40
CA LYS A 8 -0.98 1.27 12.77
C LYS A 8 -0.66 -0.23 12.79
N ARG A 9 -1.39 -1.01 11.99
CA ARG A 9 -1.16 -2.46 11.90
C ARG A 9 0.21 -2.78 11.34
N LEU A 10 0.65 -2.07 10.32
CA LEU A 10 1.97 -2.27 9.73
C LEU A 10 3.08 -1.97 10.74
N ASP A 11 2.90 -0.92 11.54
CA ASP A 11 3.84 -0.58 12.60
C ASP A 11 3.86 -1.68 13.68
N GLU A 12 2.69 -2.17 14.07
CA GLU A 12 2.56 -3.21 15.10
C GLU A 12 3.24 -4.52 14.72
N ILE A 13 3.12 -4.93 13.46
CA ILE A 13 3.72 -6.18 13.00
C ILE A 13 5.16 -6.01 12.51
N GLY A 14 5.66 -4.77 12.54
CA GLY A 14 7.05 -4.51 12.25
C GLY A 14 7.43 -4.48 10.78
N VAL A 15 6.53 -4.03 9.91
CA VAL A 15 6.88 -3.83 8.51
C VAL A 15 7.69 -2.54 8.39
N PRO A 16 8.90 -2.57 7.80
CA PRO A 16 9.70 -1.36 7.62
C PRO A 16 8.93 -0.30 6.81
N ASP A 17 8.98 0.95 7.24
CA ASP A 17 8.20 2.02 6.61
C ASP A 17 8.72 2.46 5.23
N ASP A 18 9.91 2.04 4.86
CA ASP A 18 10.46 2.30 3.53
C ASP A 18 9.92 1.33 2.47
N LEU A 19 9.16 0.31 2.87
CA LEU A 19 8.56 -0.66 1.96
C LEU A 19 7.17 -0.27 1.48
N TYR A 20 6.59 0.80 2.01
CA TYR A 20 5.25 1.22 1.60
C TYR A 20 5.09 2.74 1.61
N SER A 21 4.11 3.21 0.84
CA SER A 21 3.77 4.62 0.76
C SER A 21 2.24 4.73 0.79
N LEU A 22 1.71 5.55 1.68
CA LEU A 22 0.27 5.68 1.87
C LEU A 22 -0.19 7.07 1.52
N LEU A 23 -1.03 7.18 0.47
CA LEU A 23 -1.67 8.42 0.01
C LEU A 23 -0.71 9.49 -0.55
N ILE A 24 0.53 9.15 -0.78
CA ILE A 24 1.54 10.08 -1.32
C ILE A 24 1.64 9.98 -2.84
N GLY A 25 1.60 8.76 -3.34
CA GLY A 25 1.73 8.51 -4.78
C GLY A 25 3.18 8.59 -5.26
N GLY A 26 3.34 8.82 -6.56
CA GLY A 26 4.66 8.88 -7.16
C GLY A 26 5.27 7.51 -7.40
N PHE A 27 6.59 7.48 -7.49
CA PHE A 27 7.34 6.28 -7.84
C PHE A 27 8.50 6.03 -6.87
N PRO A 28 8.17 5.73 -5.58
CA PRO A 28 9.25 5.37 -4.65
C PRO A 28 9.91 4.09 -5.12
N ASN A 29 11.17 3.91 -4.78
CA ASN A 29 11.92 2.75 -5.22
C ASN A 29 11.59 1.53 -4.35
N GLU A 30 11.19 0.44 -5.00
CA GLU A 30 10.88 -0.84 -4.34
C GLU A 30 9.92 -0.70 -3.16
N ALA A 31 8.75 -0.11 -3.42
CA ALA A 31 7.73 0.06 -2.38
C ALA A 31 6.32 -0.22 -2.91
N TYR A 32 5.47 -0.70 -2.02
CA TYR A 32 4.04 -0.82 -2.29
C TYR A 32 3.38 0.52 -2.01
N CYS A 33 2.53 0.96 -2.91
CA CYS A 33 1.86 2.25 -2.79
C CYS A 33 0.35 2.10 -2.78
N LEU A 34 -0.31 2.87 -1.93
CA LEU A 34 -1.76 2.94 -1.87
C LEU A 34 -2.17 4.38 -2.11
N ILE A 35 -3.02 4.60 -3.11
CA ILE A 35 -3.52 5.94 -3.42
C ILE A 35 -5.02 5.89 -3.64
N LYS A 36 -5.65 7.06 -3.52
CA LYS A 36 -7.05 7.25 -3.87
C LYS A 36 -7.09 7.96 -5.22
N ASN A 37 -7.94 7.48 -6.13
CA ASN A 37 -8.13 8.10 -7.44
C ASN A 37 -9.62 8.29 -7.72
N GLU A 38 -9.97 8.78 -8.90
CA GLU A 38 -11.36 9.04 -9.26
C GLU A 38 -12.24 7.78 -9.29
N ASP A 39 -11.63 6.64 -9.60
CA ASP A 39 -12.34 5.36 -9.69
C ASP A 39 -12.37 4.58 -8.38
N GLY A 40 -11.78 5.12 -7.32
CA GLY A 40 -11.75 4.46 -6.02
C GLY A 40 -10.35 4.45 -5.42
N TRP A 41 -9.83 3.26 -5.17
CA TRP A 41 -8.55 3.08 -4.49
C TRP A 41 -7.65 2.17 -5.32
N GLU A 42 -6.37 2.51 -5.36
CA GLU A 42 -5.40 1.76 -6.16
C GLU A 42 -4.21 1.34 -5.29
N VAL A 43 -3.78 0.09 -5.46
CA VAL A 43 -2.55 -0.40 -4.85
C VAL A 43 -1.64 -0.83 -5.98
N TYR A 44 -0.39 -0.42 -5.93
CA TYR A 44 0.59 -0.82 -6.94
C TYR A 44 1.96 -0.99 -6.32
N TYR A 45 2.82 -1.74 -7.01
CA TYR A 45 4.22 -1.84 -6.62
C TYR A 45 5.03 -0.89 -7.49
N SER A 46 5.87 -0.09 -6.87
CA SER A 46 6.70 0.89 -7.58
C SER A 46 8.16 0.47 -7.54
N GLU A 47 8.79 0.45 -8.70
CA GLU A 47 10.19 0.06 -8.84
C GLU A 47 10.77 0.74 -10.07
N ARG A 48 11.91 1.41 -9.89
CA ARG A 48 12.65 2.05 -11.00
C ARG A 48 11.80 2.99 -11.86
N GLY A 49 10.93 3.75 -11.22
CA GLY A 49 10.07 4.70 -11.93
C GLY A 49 8.90 4.08 -12.67
N GLU A 50 8.61 2.82 -12.43
CA GLU A 50 7.51 2.10 -13.07
C GLU A 50 6.55 1.52 -12.05
N LYS A 51 5.27 1.46 -12.43
CA LYS A 51 4.24 0.79 -11.65
C LYS A 51 4.05 -0.62 -12.17
N SER A 52 3.87 -1.57 -11.25
CA SER A 52 3.52 -2.94 -11.61
C SER A 52 2.49 -3.49 -10.62
N ASP A 53 1.87 -4.62 -10.95
CA ASP A 53 0.86 -5.27 -10.12
C ASP A 53 -0.23 -4.30 -9.66
N ILE A 54 -0.73 -3.47 -10.58
CA ILE A 54 -1.76 -2.48 -10.27
C ILE A 54 -3.09 -3.16 -9.98
N GLN A 55 -3.65 -2.88 -8.80
CA GLN A 55 -4.95 -3.41 -8.38
C GLN A 55 -5.87 -2.25 -8.05
N GLN A 56 -7.08 -2.30 -8.56
CA GLN A 56 -8.09 -1.27 -8.36
C GLN A 56 -9.18 -1.80 -7.43
N PHE A 57 -9.58 -0.99 -6.45
CA PHE A 57 -10.58 -1.37 -5.46
C PHE A 57 -11.66 -0.30 -5.34
N ALA A 58 -12.88 -0.74 -5.07
CA ALA A 58 -14.02 0.16 -4.91
C ALA A 58 -14.01 0.84 -3.53
N SER A 59 -13.40 0.22 -2.52
CA SER A 59 -13.41 0.77 -1.17
C SER A 59 -12.02 0.83 -0.54
N GLU A 60 -11.89 1.75 0.40
CA GLU A 60 -10.67 1.91 1.20
C GLU A 60 -10.34 0.61 1.95
N SER A 61 -11.36 -0.01 2.53
CA SER A 61 -11.19 -1.24 3.30
C SER A 61 -10.58 -2.37 2.47
N GLU A 62 -11.10 -2.57 1.27
CA GLU A 62 -10.59 -3.61 0.38
C GLU A 62 -9.13 -3.38 0.00
N ALA A 63 -8.80 -2.13 -0.34
CA ALA A 63 -7.44 -1.76 -0.72
C ALA A 63 -6.47 -1.94 0.45
N CYS A 64 -6.88 -1.53 1.64
CA CYS A 64 -6.06 -1.66 2.84
C CYS A 64 -5.80 -3.12 3.21
N GLU A 65 -6.82 -3.94 3.11
CA GLU A 65 -6.69 -5.37 3.43
C GLU A 65 -5.78 -6.08 2.42
N TYR A 66 -5.91 -5.73 1.14
CA TYR A 66 -5.02 -6.26 0.12
C TYR A 66 -3.57 -5.88 0.40
N MET A 67 -3.34 -4.60 0.70
CA MET A 67 -1.99 -4.11 0.96
C MET A 67 -1.38 -4.74 2.21
N LEU A 68 -2.19 -4.93 3.25
CA LEU A 68 -1.72 -5.59 4.47
C LEU A 68 -1.26 -7.03 4.17
N GLU A 69 -2.04 -7.77 3.39
CA GLU A 69 -1.67 -9.14 3.01
C GLU A 69 -0.36 -9.18 2.21
N GLU A 70 -0.18 -8.23 1.30
CA GLU A 70 1.04 -8.16 0.49
C GLU A 70 2.27 -7.80 1.32
N LEU A 71 2.10 -7.03 2.38
CA LEU A 71 3.21 -6.59 3.23
C LEU A 71 3.50 -7.50 4.42
N LYS A 72 2.58 -8.38 4.80
CA LYS A 72 2.79 -9.33 5.90
C LYS A 72 4.09 -10.13 5.82
N PRO A 73 4.52 -10.62 4.64
CA PRO A 73 5.77 -11.37 4.55
C PRO A 73 7.01 -10.59 5.00
N TYR A 74 6.91 -9.26 5.04
CA TYR A 74 8.02 -8.38 5.43
C TYR A 74 7.97 -7.98 6.90
N ALA A 75 7.00 -8.48 7.65
CA ALA A 75 6.86 -8.19 9.08
C ALA A 75 8.04 -8.77 9.86
N ARG A 76 8.43 -8.07 10.92
CA ARG A 76 9.58 -8.46 11.73
C ARG A 76 9.19 -8.79 13.16
#